data_ea058f2a54fbfd31f9b7f14e39a5f2eb
#
_entry.id   ea058f2a54fbfd31f9b7f14e39a5f2eb
#
_cell.length_a   1.000
_cell.length_b   1.000
_cell.length_c   1.000
_cell.angle_alpha   90.00
_cell.angle_beta   90.00
_cell.angle_gamma   90.00
#
_symmetry.space_group_name_H-M   'P 1'
#
loop_
_entity.id
_entity.type
_entity.pdbx_description
1 polymer ?
#
loop_
_entity_poly.entity_id
_entity_poly.type
_entity_poly.pdbx_seq_one_letter_code
_entity_poly.pdbx_strand_id
1 'polypeptide(L)'
;LTDTEARVLQQVDLERGIGELLDLLAIPSITGSAAESEGQHWLARHYAQIGLEVDLWSMDLPELMASPDFDGFEAPRDEGWGLVASTPAGGDGPTLILQGHIDVVPPGDLAQWQGDPFEPRIVDGVVHGRGACDMKAGLIANLVALRAVQASGVQLSGRVAMHSVVSEEDGGLGAFATLKRGHVGDACVITEPTSGDALVAN
;
A
#
# COMPACT_ATOMS: atom_id res chain seq x y z
N LEU A 1 10.30 3.85 25.18
CA LEU A 1 9.30 4.71 24.52
C LEU A 1 9.29 6.08 25.21
N THR A 2 9.27 7.14 24.41
CA THR A 2 8.99 8.49 24.88
C THR A 2 7.49 8.65 25.18
N ASP A 3 7.11 9.70 25.93
CA ASP A 3 5.69 9.99 26.19
C ASP A 3 4.90 10.24 24.91
N THR A 4 5.55 10.80 23.88
CA THR A 4 4.95 11.03 22.57
C THR A 4 4.67 9.72 21.84
N GLU A 5 5.63 8.81 21.82
CA GLU A 5 5.45 7.47 21.21
C GLU A 5 4.37 6.67 21.94
N ALA A 6 4.37 6.68 23.26
CA ALA A 6 3.35 6.01 24.05
C ALA A 6 1.94 6.56 23.75
N ARG A 7 1.81 7.88 23.58
CA ARG A 7 0.55 8.54 23.23
C ARG A 7 0.07 8.14 21.82
N VAL A 8 0.98 8.02 20.85
CA VAL A 8 0.63 7.55 19.49
C VAL A 8 0.15 6.11 19.54
N LEU A 9 0.87 5.22 20.23
CA LEU A 9 0.50 3.81 20.33
C LEU A 9 -0.86 3.58 20.98
N GLN A 10 -1.29 4.44 21.90
CA GLN A 10 -2.63 4.40 22.50
C GLN A 10 -3.76 4.72 21.51
N GLN A 11 -3.43 5.32 20.35
CA GLN A 11 -4.41 5.65 19.31
C GLN A 11 -4.51 4.58 18.20
N VAL A 12 -3.74 3.50 18.32
CA VAL A 12 -3.79 2.40 17.34
C VAL A 12 -5.10 1.65 17.44
N ASP A 13 -5.91 1.69 16.39
CA ASP A 13 -7.20 1.01 16.26
C ASP A 13 -7.02 -0.26 15.41
N LEU A 14 -6.66 -1.35 16.07
CA LEU A 14 -6.44 -2.64 15.41
C LEU A 14 -7.74 -3.28 14.93
N GLU A 15 -8.85 -3.10 15.64
CA GLU A 15 -10.13 -3.70 15.26
C GLU A 15 -10.60 -3.14 13.92
N ARG A 16 -10.57 -1.82 13.78
CA ARG A 16 -10.85 -1.16 12.51
C ARG A 16 -9.87 -1.56 11.42
N GLY A 17 -8.57 -1.61 11.73
CA GLY A 17 -7.54 -2.01 10.77
C GLY A 17 -7.74 -3.43 10.25
N ILE A 18 -8.09 -4.38 11.11
CA ILE A 18 -8.39 -5.76 10.72
C ILE A 18 -9.65 -5.81 9.82
N GLY A 19 -10.69 -5.06 10.15
CA GLY A 19 -11.89 -4.98 9.30
C GLY A 19 -11.55 -4.47 7.90
N GLU A 20 -10.80 -3.38 7.80
CA GLU A 20 -10.34 -2.82 6.52
C GLU A 20 -9.40 -3.77 5.75
N LEU A 21 -8.57 -4.55 6.46
CA LEU A 21 -7.76 -5.58 5.83
C LEU A 21 -8.63 -6.67 5.20
N LEU A 22 -9.65 -7.15 5.90
CA LEU A 22 -10.58 -8.15 5.35
C LEU A 22 -11.30 -7.62 4.10
N ASP A 23 -11.77 -6.37 4.13
CA ASP A 23 -12.40 -5.74 2.97
C ASP A 23 -11.42 -5.63 1.77
N LEU A 24 -10.18 -5.25 2.02
CA LEU A 24 -9.16 -5.14 0.97
C LEU A 24 -8.74 -6.51 0.42
N LEU A 25 -8.68 -7.54 1.25
CA LEU A 25 -8.37 -8.92 0.84
C LEU A 25 -9.46 -9.53 -0.04
N ALA A 26 -10.71 -9.10 0.13
CA ALA A 26 -11.83 -9.55 -0.71
C ALA A 26 -11.77 -9.03 -2.15
N ILE A 27 -10.93 -8.02 -2.43
CA ILE A 27 -10.66 -7.53 -3.79
C ILE A 27 -9.59 -8.44 -4.40
N PRO A 28 -9.90 -9.23 -5.45
CA PRO A 28 -8.97 -10.19 -6.03
C PRO A 28 -7.98 -9.50 -7.01
N SER A 29 -7.17 -8.58 -6.50
CA SER A 29 -6.25 -7.74 -7.27
C SER A 29 -5.03 -8.54 -7.78
N ILE A 30 -5.31 -9.62 -8.53
CA ILE A 30 -4.26 -10.40 -9.19
C ILE A 30 -3.52 -9.51 -10.17
N THR A 31 -2.19 -9.58 -10.16
CA THR A 31 -1.30 -8.78 -11.01
C THR A 31 -1.77 -8.77 -12.47
N GLY A 32 -1.92 -7.58 -13.04
CA GLY A 32 -2.42 -7.35 -14.39
C GLY A 32 -3.95 -7.33 -14.54
N SER A 33 -4.71 -7.66 -13.50
CA SER A 33 -6.19 -7.66 -13.57
C SER A 33 -6.79 -6.27 -13.30
N ALA A 34 -8.02 -6.05 -13.78
CA ALA A 34 -8.78 -4.83 -13.47
C ALA A 34 -9.07 -4.65 -11.96
N ALA A 35 -8.97 -5.71 -11.17
CA ALA A 35 -9.14 -5.63 -9.72
C ALA A 35 -8.00 -4.90 -9.00
N GLU A 36 -6.82 -4.75 -9.62
CA GLU A 36 -5.80 -3.81 -9.11
C GLU A 36 -6.36 -2.38 -9.08
N SER A 37 -7.03 -1.96 -10.17
CA SER A 37 -7.68 -0.64 -10.25
C SER A 37 -8.77 -0.47 -9.19
N GLU A 38 -9.57 -1.50 -8.91
CA GLU A 38 -10.56 -1.51 -7.84
C GLU A 38 -9.90 -1.29 -6.49
N GLY A 39 -8.79 -1.99 -6.20
CA GLY A 39 -7.99 -1.84 -5.00
C GLY A 39 -7.43 -0.42 -4.83
N GLN A 40 -6.88 0.17 -5.90
CA GLN A 40 -6.39 1.54 -5.88
C GLN A 40 -7.50 2.55 -5.57
N HIS A 41 -8.66 2.42 -6.19
CA HIS A 41 -9.81 3.28 -5.91
C HIS A 41 -10.36 3.08 -4.49
N TRP A 42 -10.30 1.85 -3.96
CA TRP A 42 -10.68 1.56 -2.58
C TRP A 42 -9.75 2.29 -1.60
N LEU A 43 -8.44 2.17 -1.76
CA LEU A 43 -7.45 2.86 -0.92
C LEU A 43 -7.55 4.38 -1.05
N ALA A 44 -7.73 4.91 -2.26
CA ALA A 44 -7.87 6.35 -2.50
C ALA A 44 -9.01 6.95 -1.67
N ARG A 45 -10.16 6.25 -1.59
CA ARG A 45 -11.28 6.68 -0.73
C ARG A 45 -10.91 6.70 0.75
N HIS A 46 -10.17 5.69 1.24
CA HIS A 46 -9.73 5.62 2.63
C HIS A 46 -8.72 6.71 2.97
N TYR A 47 -7.80 7.01 2.07
CA TYR A 47 -6.84 8.10 2.22
C TYR A 47 -7.53 9.47 2.24
N ALA A 48 -8.50 9.69 1.36
CA ALA A 48 -9.30 10.93 1.35
C ALA A 48 -10.11 11.11 2.66
N GLN A 49 -10.68 10.02 3.22
CA GLN A 49 -11.44 10.06 4.46
C GLN A 49 -10.62 10.52 5.68
N ILE A 50 -9.32 10.32 5.68
CA ILE A 50 -8.41 10.78 6.73
C ILE A 50 -7.74 12.12 6.41
N GLY A 51 -8.24 12.82 5.38
CA GLY A 51 -7.81 14.17 5.05
C GLY A 51 -6.51 14.28 4.29
N LEU A 52 -6.07 13.22 3.61
CA LEU A 52 -4.89 13.29 2.75
C LEU A 52 -5.22 13.93 1.40
N GLU A 53 -4.24 14.61 0.83
CA GLU A 53 -4.24 15.10 -0.55
C GLU A 53 -3.98 13.91 -1.46
N VAL A 54 -5.00 13.48 -2.24
CA VAL A 54 -4.94 12.26 -3.06
C VAL A 54 -4.64 12.58 -4.51
N ASP A 55 -3.58 11.98 -5.05
CA ASP A 55 -3.27 11.92 -6.46
C ASP A 55 -3.51 10.47 -6.92
N LEU A 56 -4.63 10.26 -7.61
CA LEU A 56 -5.02 9.00 -8.24
C LEU A 56 -5.10 9.24 -9.75
N TRP A 57 -4.28 8.52 -10.54
CA TRP A 57 -4.20 8.76 -11.98
C TRP A 57 -4.14 7.47 -12.78
N SER A 58 -4.71 7.51 -13.99
CA SER A 58 -4.51 6.48 -14.99
C SER A 58 -3.11 6.59 -15.60
N MET A 59 -2.38 5.49 -15.65
CA MET A 59 -1.05 5.42 -16.25
C MET A 59 -1.13 5.38 -17.78
N ASP A 60 -0.23 6.08 -18.46
CA ASP A 60 0.01 5.92 -19.89
C ASP A 60 0.94 4.73 -20.11
N LEU A 61 0.36 3.53 -20.25
CA LEU A 61 1.14 2.30 -20.41
C LEU A 61 2.05 2.34 -21.64
N PRO A 62 1.61 2.82 -22.84
CA PRO A 62 2.48 2.97 -23.99
C PRO A 62 3.69 3.87 -23.72
N GLU A 63 3.50 5.01 -23.04
CA GLU A 63 4.60 5.92 -22.70
C GLU A 63 5.59 5.26 -21.74
N LEU A 64 5.10 4.61 -20.67
CA LEU A 64 5.93 3.93 -19.68
C LEU A 64 6.74 2.80 -20.33
N MET A 65 6.10 1.98 -21.19
CA MET A 65 6.74 0.88 -21.90
C MET A 65 7.79 1.34 -22.92
N ALA A 66 7.67 2.56 -23.46
CA ALA A 66 8.65 3.12 -24.38
C ALA A 66 9.89 3.68 -23.65
N SER A 67 9.87 3.77 -22.32
CA SER A 67 11.01 4.29 -21.55
C SER A 67 12.18 3.29 -21.54
N PRO A 68 13.41 3.72 -21.87
CA PRO A 68 14.58 2.84 -21.83
C PRO A 68 14.99 2.44 -20.40
N ASP A 69 14.40 3.09 -19.39
CA ASP A 69 14.68 2.84 -17.97
C ASP A 69 13.71 1.84 -17.34
N PHE A 70 12.76 1.31 -18.14
CA PHE A 70 11.78 0.36 -17.64
C PHE A 70 11.89 -0.97 -18.39
N ASP A 71 12.15 -2.05 -17.65
CA ASP A 71 12.39 -3.39 -18.20
C ASP A 71 11.12 -4.12 -18.65
N GLY A 72 9.94 -3.55 -18.38
CA GLY A 72 8.65 -4.14 -18.75
C GLY A 72 7.91 -4.77 -17.57
N PHE A 73 6.86 -5.49 -17.89
CA PHE A 73 6.06 -6.31 -16.98
C PHE A 73 5.68 -7.63 -17.66
N GLU A 74 5.41 -8.67 -16.88
CA GLU A 74 5.12 -10.01 -17.40
C GLU A 74 3.62 -10.23 -17.64
N ALA A 75 2.76 -9.80 -16.70
CA ALA A 75 1.33 -10.00 -16.78
C ALA A 75 0.68 -9.02 -17.77
N PRO A 76 -0.06 -9.49 -18.79
CA PRO A 76 -0.80 -8.60 -19.68
C PRO A 76 -1.76 -7.70 -18.90
N ARG A 77 -1.83 -6.42 -19.30
CA ARG A 77 -2.75 -5.43 -18.69
C ARG A 77 -3.22 -4.41 -19.72
N ASP A 78 -4.47 -4.03 -19.60
CA ASP A 78 -5.07 -3.00 -20.45
C ASP A 78 -5.09 -1.63 -19.76
N GLU A 79 -4.94 -1.61 -18.43
CA GLU A 79 -4.93 -0.39 -17.62
C GLU A 79 -3.98 -0.53 -16.41
N GLY A 80 -3.64 0.58 -15.82
CA GLY A 80 -2.93 0.68 -14.56
C GLY A 80 -3.24 2.02 -13.88
N TRP A 81 -3.39 2.02 -12.58
CA TRP A 81 -3.65 3.23 -11.80
C TRP A 81 -2.54 3.44 -10.77
N GLY A 82 -1.96 4.63 -10.75
CA GLY A 82 -1.07 5.08 -9.70
C GLY A 82 -1.84 5.75 -8.58
N LEU A 83 -1.37 5.60 -7.36
CA LEU A 83 -1.97 6.23 -6.19
C LEU A 83 -0.89 6.70 -5.22
N VAL A 84 -0.88 8.00 -5.00
CA VAL A 84 -0.13 8.64 -3.92
C VAL A 84 -1.07 9.53 -3.13
N ALA A 85 -0.99 9.48 -1.81
CA ALA A 85 -1.74 10.35 -0.95
C ALA A 85 -0.83 10.93 0.14
N SER A 86 -0.86 12.24 0.36
CA SER A 86 0.07 12.91 1.25
C SER A 86 -0.63 13.70 2.33
N THR A 87 -0.03 13.78 3.50
CA THR A 87 -0.43 14.80 4.49
C THR A 87 -0.14 16.19 3.89
N PRO A 88 -0.94 17.22 4.26
CA PRO A 88 -0.53 18.59 4.01
C PRO A 88 0.89 18.83 4.53
N ALA A 89 1.65 19.69 3.85
CA ALA A 89 2.98 20.03 4.32
C ALA A 89 2.90 20.71 5.69
N GLY A 90 3.51 20.10 6.72
CA GLY A 90 3.57 20.65 8.06
C GLY A 90 4.67 21.71 8.25
N GLY A 91 5.55 21.88 7.25
CA GLY A 91 6.71 22.76 7.25
C GLY A 91 7.73 22.32 6.20
N ASP A 92 8.98 22.77 6.37
CA ASP A 92 10.11 22.45 5.48
C ASP A 92 10.85 21.16 5.89
N GLY A 93 10.24 20.32 6.71
CA GLY A 93 10.82 19.04 7.15
C GLY A 93 10.80 17.98 6.04
N PRO A 94 11.48 16.83 6.28
CA PRO A 94 11.62 15.77 5.29
C PRO A 94 10.28 15.10 4.95
N THR A 95 10.25 14.46 3.77
CA THR A 95 9.15 13.61 3.33
C THR A 95 9.48 12.14 3.62
N LEU A 96 8.64 11.50 4.42
CA LEU A 96 8.66 10.05 4.63
C LEU A 96 7.65 9.39 3.69
N ILE A 97 8.11 8.45 2.87
CA ILE A 97 7.24 7.59 2.06
C ILE A 97 6.92 6.31 2.85
N LEU A 98 5.66 5.95 2.90
CA LEU A 98 5.16 4.64 3.32
C LEU A 98 4.60 3.94 2.09
N GLN A 99 5.31 2.94 1.57
CA GLN A 99 4.95 2.27 0.33
C GLN A 99 4.51 0.84 0.56
N GLY A 100 3.62 0.37 -0.30
CA GLY A 100 3.25 -1.03 -0.44
C GLY A 100 2.56 -1.29 -1.77
N HIS A 101 2.52 -2.56 -2.19
CA HIS A 101 1.82 -2.95 -3.41
C HIS A 101 0.42 -3.50 -3.12
N ILE A 102 -0.48 -3.27 -4.09
CA ILE A 102 -1.88 -3.71 -4.02
C ILE A 102 -2.11 -5.03 -4.74
N ASP A 103 -1.26 -5.32 -5.72
CA ASP A 103 -1.35 -6.54 -6.50
C ASP A 103 -0.93 -7.78 -5.71
N VAL A 104 -1.38 -8.90 -6.16
CA VAL A 104 -1.07 -10.22 -5.56
C VAL A 104 -0.84 -11.24 -6.66
N VAL A 105 0.05 -12.20 -6.42
CA VAL A 105 0.22 -13.35 -7.32
C VAL A 105 -1.05 -14.19 -7.38
N PRO A 106 -1.30 -14.93 -8.47
CA PRO A 106 -2.40 -15.89 -8.55
C PRO A 106 -2.39 -16.88 -7.38
N PRO A 107 -3.55 -17.38 -6.94
CA PRO A 107 -3.63 -18.26 -5.76
C PRO A 107 -2.93 -19.62 -5.93
N GLY A 108 -2.58 -20.01 -7.17
CA GLY A 108 -2.00 -21.32 -7.46
C GLY A 108 -3.01 -22.45 -7.38
N ASP A 109 -2.58 -23.61 -6.86
CA ASP A 109 -3.46 -24.77 -6.71
C ASP A 109 -4.51 -24.54 -5.61
N LEU A 110 -5.76 -24.37 -6.00
CA LEU A 110 -6.87 -24.13 -5.09
C LEU A 110 -7.13 -25.28 -4.10
N ALA A 111 -6.68 -26.50 -4.41
CA ALA A 111 -6.80 -27.63 -3.48
C ALA A 111 -5.90 -27.48 -2.22
N GLN A 112 -4.93 -26.61 -2.24
CA GLN A 112 -4.07 -26.30 -1.11
C GLN A 112 -4.67 -25.24 -0.17
N TRP A 113 -5.77 -24.59 -0.57
CA TRP A 113 -6.46 -23.60 0.25
C TRP A 113 -7.59 -24.24 1.06
N GLN A 114 -7.77 -23.75 2.29
CA GLN A 114 -8.90 -24.13 3.16
C GLN A 114 -10.10 -23.21 2.90
N GLY A 115 -10.53 -23.06 1.66
CA GLY A 115 -11.62 -22.18 1.24
C GLY A 115 -11.19 -21.27 0.10
N ASP A 116 -12.02 -20.30 -0.27
CA ASP A 116 -11.68 -19.33 -1.32
C ASP A 116 -10.54 -18.42 -0.85
N PRO A 117 -9.44 -18.26 -1.63
CA PRO A 117 -8.35 -17.34 -1.34
C PRO A 117 -8.78 -15.88 -1.18
N PHE A 118 -9.90 -15.48 -1.80
CA PHE A 118 -10.44 -14.12 -1.78
C PHE A 118 -11.71 -13.97 -0.92
N GLU A 119 -12.05 -15.00 -0.16
CA GLU A 119 -12.98 -14.92 0.98
C GLU A 119 -12.17 -14.91 2.29
N PRO A 120 -11.66 -13.73 2.72
CA PRO A 120 -10.77 -13.66 3.87
C PRO A 120 -11.49 -14.05 5.15
N ARG A 121 -10.78 -14.74 6.05
CA ARG A 121 -11.32 -15.21 7.33
C ARG A 121 -10.27 -15.13 8.43
N ILE A 122 -10.75 -15.07 9.67
CA ILE A 122 -9.90 -15.15 10.85
C ILE A 122 -10.12 -16.53 11.49
N VAL A 123 -9.07 -17.30 11.63
CA VAL A 123 -9.06 -18.60 12.31
C VAL A 123 -7.99 -18.57 13.38
N ASP A 124 -8.36 -18.83 14.63
CA ASP A 124 -7.44 -18.85 15.78
C ASP A 124 -6.55 -17.59 15.90
N GLY A 125 -7.12 -16.42 15.56
CA GLY A 125 -6.41 -15.13 15.60
C GLY A 125 -5.50 -14.86 14.41
N VAL A 126 -5.50 -15.72 13.38
CA VAL A 126 -4.72 -15.57 12.15
C VAL A 126 -5.63 -15.20 10.99
N VAL A 127 -5.26 -14.16 10.23
CA VAL A 127 -5.96 -13.77 9.00
C VAL A 127 -5.49 -14.67 7.85
N HIS A 128 -6.45 -15.31 7.18
CA HIS A 128 -6.22 -16.15 6.02
C HIS A 128 -6.83 -15.50 4.77
N GLY A 129 -6.05 -15.41 3.69
CA GLY A 129 -6.45 -14.89 2.39
C GLY A 129 -5.24 -14.59 1.52
N ARG A 130 -5.40 -14.57 0.20
CA ARG A 130 -4.32 -14.17 -0.72
C ARG A 130 -4.01 -12.69 -0.51
N GLY A 131 -2.70 -12.36 -0.34
CA GLY A 131 -2.25 -11.00 -0.05
C GLY A 131 -2.31 -10.62 1.44
N ALA A 132 -2.73 -11.54 2.35
CA ALA A 132 -2.77 -11.24 3.78
C ALA A 132 -1.38 -10.95 4.37
N CYS A 133 -0.35 -11.64 3.89
CA CYS A 133 1.04 -11.40 4.29
C CYS A 133 1.74 -10.49 3.30
N ASP A 134 1.63 -10.76 2.04
CA ASP A 134 2.30 -10.13 0.91
C ASP A 134 1.27 -9.45 0.00
N MET A 135 1.11 -8.08 0.08
CA MET A 135 1.49 -7.28 1.26
C MET A 135 0.36 -6.34 1.70
N LYS A 136 -0.92 -6.71 1.45
CA LYS A 136 -2.07 -5.85 1.81
C LYS A 136 -2.12 -5.52 3.31
N ALA A 137 -1.65 -6.43 4.19
CA ALA A 137 -1.52 -6.11 5.61
C ALA A 137 -0.54 -4.96 5.85
N GLY A 138 0.54 -4.88 5.08
CA GLY A 138 1.49 -3.78 5.12
C GLY A 138 0.85 -2.43 4.73
N LEU A 139 0.04 -2.41 3.66
CA LEU A 139 -0.71 -1.21 3.25
C LEU A 139 -1.67 -0.73 4.36
N ILE A 140 -2.41 -1.65 4.98
CA ILE A 140 -3.32 -1.31 6.08
C ILE A 140 -2.54 -0.90 7.32
N ALA A 141 -1.41 -1.54 7.63
CA ALA A 141 -0.56 -1.13 8.75
C ALA A 141 -0.06 0.32 8.60
N ASN A 142 0.34 0.71 7.39
CA ASN A 142 0.70 2.09 7.07
C ASN A 142 -0.47 3.06 7.34
N LEU A 143 -1.67 2.71 6.90
CA LEU A 143 -2.88 3.52 7.11
C LEU A 143 -3.23 3.64 8.61
N VAL A 144 -3.18 2.54 9.36
CA VAL A 144 -3.42 2.52 10.81
C VAL A 144 -2.40 3.36 11.55
N ALA A 145 -1.12 3.24 11.19
CA ALA A 145 -0.03 4.00 11.80
C ALA A 145 -0.22 5.51 11.58
N LEU A 146 -0.51 5.94 10.35
CA LEU A 146 -0.71 7.36 10.06
C LEU A 146 -1.94 7.92 10.80
N ARG A 147 -3.04 7.16 10.86
CA ARG A 147 -4.23 7.56 11.65
C ARG A 147 -3.90 7.70 13.15
N ALA A 148 -3.11 6.79 13.70
CA ALA A 148 -2.71 6.87 15.10
C ALA A 148 -1.87 8.15 15.37
N VAL A 149 -0.97 8.50 14.47
CA VAL A 149 -0.21 9.76 14.54
C VAL A 149 -1.15 10.97 14.51
N GLN A 150 -2.09 11.02 13.55
CA GLN A 150 -3.06 12.12 13.44
C GLN A 150 -3.94 12.23 14.70
N ALA A 151 -4.48 11.10 15.18
CA ALA A 151 -5.34 11.07 16.37
C ALA A 151 -4.61 11.45 17.66
N SER A 152 -3.30 11.23 17.74
CA SER A 152 -2.48 11.60 18.89
C SER A 152 -2.26 13.11 19.04
N GLY A 153 -2.57 13.90 18.01
CA GLY A 153 -2.34 15.35 17.98
C GLY A 153 -0.87 15.75 17.79
N VAL A 154 0.02 14.80 17.46
CA VAL A 154 1.41 15.10 17.12
C VAL A 154 1.46 15.92 15.83
N GLN A 155 2.16 17.05 15.88
CA GLN A 155 2.39 17.88 14.70
C GLN A 155 3.61 17.39 13.95
N LEU A 156 3.44 17.06 12.67
CA LEU A 156 4.54 16.68 11.80
C LEU A 156 5.24 17.94 11.28
N SER A 157 6.57 17.96 11.33
CA SER A 157 7.38 19.05 10.75
C SER A 157 7.60 18.88 9.24
N GLY A 158 7.38 17.69 8.73
CA GLY A 158 7.53 17.32 7.32
C GLY A 158 6.23 16.73 6.76
N ARG A 159 6.36 15.88 5.76
CA ARG A 159 5.26 15.22 5.06
C ARG A 159 5.33 13.71 5.20
N VAL A 160 4.19 13.05 5.28
CA VAL A 160 4.07 11.61 5.05
C VAL A 160 3.33 11.39 3.74
N ALA A 161 3.92 10.59 2.84
CA ALA A 161 3.33 10.19 1.57
C ALA A 161 3.05 8.68 1.58
N MET A 162 1.80 8.32 1.34
CA MET A 162 1.32 6.94 1.21
C MET A 162 1.38 6.57 -0.27
N HIS A 163 2.25 5.65 -0.65
CA HIS A 163 2.34 5.13 -2.00
C HIS A 163 1.70 3.74 -2.07
N SER A 164 0.66 3.59 -2.89
CA SER A 164 0.15 2.28 -3.28
C SER A 164 0.51 2.02 -4.73
N VAL A 165 1.29 0.97 -4.97
CA VAL A 165 1.78 0.64 -6.30
C VAL A 165 1.12 -0.63 -6.83
N VAL A 166 1.11 -0.80 -8.15
CA VAL A 166 0.64 -1.99 -8.86
C VAL A 166 1.83 -2.66 -9.53
N SER A 167 1.70 -3.95 -9.90
CA SER A 167 2.73 -4.64 -10.70
C SER A 167 4.08 -4.74 -9.98
N GLU A 168 4.07 -4.85 -8.65
CA GLU A 168 5.30 -5.15 -7.91
C GLU A 168 5.75 -6.56 -8.20
N GLU A 169 4.82 -7.51 -8.21
CA GLU A 169 5.02 -8.94 -8.38
C GLU A 169 5.49 -9.36 -9.80
N ASP A 170 5.53 -8.42 -10.76
CA ASP A 170 5.86 -8.75 -12.15
C ASP A 170 6.69 -7.70 -12.91
N GLY A 171 7.28 -6.72 -12.23
CA GLY A 171 8.18 -5.78 -12.92
C GLY A 171 8.25 -4.37 -12.37
N GLY A 172 7.44 -4.01 -11.36
CA GLY A 172 7.56 -2.74 -10.66
C GLY A 172 7.00 -1.52 -11.41
N LEU A 173 6.05 -1.73 -12.34
CA LEU A 173 5.43 -0.68 -13.13
C LEU A 173 4.91 0.48 -12.28
N GLY A 174 4.21 0.17 -11.18
CA GLY A 174 3.60 1.17 -10.32
C GLY A 174 4.63 2.06 -9.62
N ALA A 175 5.69 1.47 -9.10
CA ALA A 175 6.79 2.21 -8.49
C ALA A 175 7.50 3.10 -9.52
N PHE A 176 7.79 2.56 -10.71
CA PHE A 176 8.39 3.30 -11.80
C PHE A 176 7.52 4.50 -12.25
N ALA A 177 6.21 4.26 -12.47
CA ALA A 177 5.27 5.32 -12.85
C ALA A 177 5.16 6.42 -11.78
N THR A 178 5.20 6.03 -10.50
CA THR A 178 5.16 6.95 -9.36
C THR A 178 6.39 7.87 -9.35
N LEU A 179 7.58 7.31 -9.57
CA LEU A 179 8.82 8.09 -9.69
C LEU A 179 8.82 9.00 -10.92
N LYS A 180 8.36 8.51 -12.08
CA LYS A 180 8.23 9.33 -13.30
C LYS A 180 7.26 10.50 -13.13
N ARG A 181 6.21 10.33 -12.31
CA ARG A 181 5.27 11.39 -11.97
C ARG A 181 5.85 12.43 -11.00
N GLY A 182 7.02 12.16 -10.41
CA GLY A 182 7.75 13.08 -9.54
C GLY A 182 7.46 12.90 -8.04
N HIS A 183 6.81 11.82 -7.64
CA HIS A 183 6.62 11.51 -6.23
C HIS A 183 7.90 10.92 -5.64
N VAL A 184 8.64 11.73 -4.91
CA VAL A 184 9.91 11.39 -4.26
C VAL A 184 9.89 11.81 -2.80
N GLY A 185 10.78 11.26 -2.00
CA GLY A 185 10.92 11.59 -0.58
C GLY A 185 12.35 11.40 -0.08
N ASP A 186 12.58 11.77 1.16
CA ASP A 186 13.91 11.69 1.81
C ASP A 186 14.18 10.31 2.40
N ALA A 187 13.12 9.58 2.75
CA ALA A 187 13.18 8.20 3.23
C ALA A 187 11.94 7.44 2.78
N CYS A 188 12.09 6.13 2.59
CA CYS A 188 10.99 5.22 2.27
C CYS A 188 10.99 4.02 3.21
N VAL A 189 9.81 3.68 3.73
CA VAL A 189 9.55 2.42 4.42
C VAL A 189 8.61 1.60 3.56
N ILE A 190 9.05 0.41 3.19
CA ILE A 190 8.27 -0.59 2.45
C ILE A 190 7.92 -1.70 3.44
N THR A 191 6.62 -1.91 3.67
CA THR A 191 6.13 -2.80 4.73
C THR A 191 5.94 -4.23 4.23
N GLU A 192 6.96 -4.74 3.53
CA GLU A 192 7.05 -6.11 3.05
C GLU A 192 7.25 -7.14 4.19
N PRO A 193 6.86 -8.41 3.99
CA PRO A 193 7.07 -9.47 4.97
C PRO A 193 8.56 -9.86 5.06
N THR A 194 9.28 -9.35 6.04
CA THR A 194 10.72 -9.55 6.25
C THR A 194 11.05 -10.45 7.44
N SER A 195 10.13 -11.32 7.85
CA SER A 195 10.27 -12.22 9.02
C SER A 195 10.58 -11.48 10.35
N GLY A 196 10.15 -10.22 10.45
CA GLY A 196 10.35 -9.38 11.64
C GLY A 196 11.67 -8.61 11.68
N ASP A 197 12.49 -8.72 10.65
CA ASP A 197 13.73 -7.97 10.52
C ASP A 197 13.53 -6.67 9.73
N ALA A 198 14.26 -5.62 10.07
CA ALA A 198 14.34 -4.42 9.26
C ALA A 198 15.49 -4.57 8.25
N LEU A 199 15.18 -4.55 6.97
CA LEU A 199 16.16 -4.57 5.89
C LEU A 199 16.45 -3.14 5.43
N VAL A 200 17.71 -2.80 5.24
CA VAL A 200 18.14 -1.49 4.75
C VAL A 200 18.71 -1.66 3.35
N ALA A 201 18.16 -0.93 2.39
CA ALA A 201 18.65 -0.85 1.02
C ALA A 201 19.01 0.61 0.67
N ASN A 202 20.08 0.79 -0.11
CA ASN A 202 20.57 2.08 -0.62
C ASN A 202 20.41 2.12 -2.12
#